data_fdea18c30b40cbac3cef991c271888c7
#
_entry.id   fdea18c30b40cbac3cef991c271888c7
#
_cell.length_a   1.000
_cell.length_b   1.000
_cell.length_c   1.000
_cell.angle_alpha   90.00
_cell.angle_beta   90.00
_cell.angle_gamma   90.00
#
_symmetry.space_group_name_H-M   'P 1'
#
loop_
_entity.id
_entity.type
_entity.pdbx_description
1 polymer ?
#
loop_
_entity_poly.entity_id
_entity_poly.type
_entity_poly.pdbx_seq_one_letter_code
_entity_poly.pdbx_strand_id
1 'polypeptide(L)'
;MYKRQVDFIAKRYGGNGTMWITFNEPLVFFGHEVEIGNIKRSDMIPFMKNVQEAHKIAYRTIKKYDKHSHVGSNEAYLPFVTSIADQFFFKRVEKELDFVGIDYYYTVALSNLSAIYGATSKFDKIDPQPEGIYFAIQHFSTAFPGKPVYMVETGIPSYNGNRPDGFTKGDWLNDTVFWVQRAVADGYPVVGYNYWSIVDNYEWGQYDSRFGLYTVNALTDPTLKRIPTNGPATFRKITATGGAPRDYKLKSPLRFCPLSEGIRSCVNPPKVDGPRAVLK
;
A
#
# COMPACT_ATOMS: atom_id res chain seq x y z
N MET A 1 -22.77 -14.25 7.97
CA MET A 1 -21.70 -15.03 7.30
C MET A 1 -20.33 -14.59 7.78
N TYR A 2 -19.92 -13.34 7.62
CA TYR A 2 -18.61 -12.79 7.97
C TYR A 2 -18.14 -13.10 9.40
N LYS A 3 -18.99 -12.86 10.43
CA LYS A 3 -18.66 -13.18 11.83
C LYS A 3 -18.26 -14.64 12.05
N ARG A 4 -18.95 -15.61 11.41
CA ARG A 4 -18.62 -17.04 11.53
C ARG A 4 -17.29 -17.37 10.87
N GLN A 5 -16.99 -16.74 9.75
CA GLN A 5 -15.72 -16.92 9.04
C GLN A 5 -14.55 -16.38 9.89
N VAL A 6 -14.68 -15.17 10.42
CA VAL A 6 -13.65 -14.57 11.28
C VAL A 6 -13.45 -15.39 12.55
N ASP A 7 -14.53 -15.86 13.19
CA ASP A 7 -14.45 -16.70 14.38
C ASP A 7 -13.68 -18.00 14.09
N PHE A 8 -13.98 -18.65 12.98
CA PHE A 8 -13.29 -19.87 12.56
C PHE A 8 -11.80 -19.64 12.30
N ILE A 9 -11.46 -18.59 11.54
CA ILE A 9 -10.07 -18.29 11.17
C ILE A 9 -9.29 -17.83 12.41
N ALA A 10 -9.84 -16.93 13.22
CA ALA A 10 -9.17 -16.42 14.40
C ALA A 10 -8.92 -17.52 15.45
N LYS A 11 -9.87 -18.45 15.62
CA LYS A 11 -9.69 -19.62 16.48
C LYS A 11 -8.56 -20.54 16.01
N ARG A 12 -8.40 -20.68 14.68
CA ARG A 12 -7.40 -21.59 14.09
C ARG A 12 -5.99 -21.02 14.06
N TYR A 13 -5.86 -19.72 13.79
CA TYR A 13 -4.58 -19.07 13.49
C TYR A 13 -4.17 -18.01 14.52
N GLY A 14 -5.01 -17.68 15.48
CA GLY A 14 -4.68 -16.80 16.59
C GLY A 14 -3.73 -17.46 17.60
N GLY A 15 -3.20 -16.67 18.54
CA GLY A 15 -2.37 -17.15 19.64
C GLY A 15 -0.87 -16.88 19.49
N ASN A 16 -0.43 -16.26 18.38
CA ASN A 16 0.99 -16.01 18.08
C ASN A 16 1.33 -14.52 17.90
N GLY A 17 0.50 -13.60 18.36
CA GLY A 17 0.71 -12.16 18.16
C GLY A 17 0.65 -11.74 16.69
N THR A 18 -0.15 -12.41 15.90
CA THR A 18 -0.27 -12.22 14.44
C THR A 18 -0.83 -10.85 14.09
N MET A 19 -0.39 -10.26 13.00
CA MET A 19 -1.01 -9.08 12.41
C MET A 19 -2.17 -9.49 11.50
N TRP A 20 -3.31 -8.80 11.66
CA TRP A 20 -4.54 -9.09 10.94
C TRP A 20 -5.02 -7.87 10.17
N ILE A 21 -5.30 -8.05 8.89
CA ILE A 21 -6.01 -7.10 8.05
C ILE A 21 -7.42 -7.59 7.86
N THR A 22 -8.39 -6.82 8.32
CA THR A 22 -9.80 -7.20 8.30
C THR A 22 -10.46 -6.96 6.96
N PHE A 23 -10.16 -5.82 6.34
CA PHE A 23 -10.62 -5.40 5.04
C PHE A 23 -9.48 -4.78 4.27
N ASN A 24 -9.38 -5.14 2.99
CA ASN A 24 -8.50 -4.52 2.04
C ASN A 24 -9.24 -3.37 1.35
N GLU A 25 -8.69 -2.16 1.44
CA GLU A 25 -9.13 -0.96 0.72
C GLU A 25 -10.65 -0.77 0.63
N PRO A 26 -11.38 -0.59 1.75
CA PRO A 26 -12.84 -0.52 1.76
C PRO A 26 -13.44 0.48 0.76
N LEU A 27 -12.80 1.63 0.54
CA LEU A 27 -13.30 2.64 -0.39
C LEU A 27 -13.07 2.24 -1.85
N VAL A 28 -11.90 1.67 -2.17
CA VAL A 28 -11.60 1.13 -3.51
C VAL A 28 -12.53 -0.03 -3.82
N PHE A 29 -12.73 -0.92 -2.84
CA PHE A 29 -13.69 -2.02 -2.96
C PHE A 29 -15.11 -1.52 -3.26
N PHE A 30 -15.59 -0.49 -2.54
CA PHE A 30 -16.87 0.15 -2.86
C PHE A 30 -16.91 0.65 -4.31
N GLY A 31 -15.86 1.37 -4.75
CA GLY A 31 -15.75 1.89 -6.11
C GLY A 31 -15.84 0.80 -7.17
N HIS A 32 -15.14 -0.30 -6.96
CA HIS A 32 -15.16 -1.45 -7.86
C HIS A 32 -16.56 -2.12 -7.93
N GLU A 33 -17.21 -2.33 -6.78
CA GLU A 33 -18.56 -2.89 -6.73
C GLU A 33 -19.59 -2.02 -7.47
N VAL A 34 -19.40 -0.69 -7.44
CA VAL A 34 -20.22 0.25 -8.22
C VAL A 34 -19.90 0.12 -9.72
N GLU A 35 -18.63 0.01 -10.09
CA GLU A 35 -18.18 -0.10 -11.48
C GLU A 35 -18.74 -1.34 -12.17
N ILE A 36 -18.73 -2.48 -11.50
CA ILE A 36 -19.28 -3.75 -12.02
C ILE A 36 -20.80 -3.88 -11.85
N GLY A 37 -21.45 -2.85 -11.30
CA GLY A 37 -22.91 -2.77 -11.21
C GLY A 37 -23.56 -3.57 -10.08
N ASN A 38 -22.81 -4.09 -9.13
CA ASN A 38 -23.33 -4.85 -7.99
C ASN A 38 -24.07 -3.97 -6.98
N ILE A 39 -23.64 -2.72 -6.82
CA ILE A 39 -24.25 -1.74 -5.92
C ILE A 39 -24.34 -0.37 -6.61
N LYS A 40 -25.13 0.54 -6.06
CA LYS A 40 -25.28 1.90 -6.58
C LYS A 40 -24.40 2.89 -5.83
N ARG A 41 -24.02 4.00 -6.45
CA ARG A 41 -23.29 5.10 -5.77
C ARG A 41 -24.03 5.62 -4.53
N SER A 42 -25.37 5.63 -4.57
CA SER A 42 -26.23 6.00 -3.43
C SER A 42 -26.05 5.10 -2.20
N ASP A 43 -25.52 3.89 -2.39
CA ASP A 43 -25.38 2.90 -1.32
C ASP A 43 -24.08 3.05 -0.51
N MET A 44 -23.27 4.08 -0.81
CA MET A 44 -21.98 4.32 -0.15
C MET A 44 -22.08 4.37 1.37
N ILE A 45 -23.04 5.14 1.90
CA ILE A 45 -23.17 5.29 3.35
C ILE A 45 -23.60 3.98 4.05
N PRO A 46 -24.66 3.27 3.61
CA PRO A 46 -24.99 1.98 4.20
C PRO A 46 -23.88 0.94 4.01
N PHE A 47 -23.21 0.90 2.85
CA PHE A 47 -22.08 0.01 2.59
C PHE A 47 -20.96 0.25 3.61
N MET A 48 -20.48 1.48 3.74
CA MET A 48 -19.39 1.81 4.65
C MET A 48 -19.75 1.56 6.11
N LYS A 49 -21.00 1.83 6.52
CA LYS A 49 -21.48 1.46 7.88
C LYS A 49 -21.41 -0.06 8.13
N ASN A 50 -21.80 -0.88 7.16
CA ASN A 50 -21.72 -2.32 7.27
C ASN A 50 -20.28 -2.82 7.39
N VAL A 51 -19.35 -2.25 6.60
CA VAL A 51 -17.92 -2.58 6.65
C VAL A 51 -17.32 -2.15 8.00
N GLN A 52 -17.65 -0.96 8.51
CA GLN A 52 -17.23 -0.49 9.84
C GLN A 52 -17.68 -1.45 10.96
N GLU A 53 -18.95 -1.85 10.97
CA GLU A 53 -19.47 -2.79 11.98
C GLU A 53 -18.84 -4.18 11.83
N ALA A 54 -18.63 -4.64 10.61
CA ALA A 54 -17.94 -5.91 10.36
C ALA A 54 -16.49 -5.87 10.86
N HIS A 55 -15.76 -4.77 10.66
CA HIS A 55 -14.42 -4.58 11.21
C HIS A 55 -14.42 -4.64 12.74
N LYS A 56 -15.32 -3.92 13.41
CA LYS A 56 -15.43 -3.93 14.88
C LYS A 56 -15.74 -5.33 15.43
N ILE A 57 -16.60 -6.08 14.73
CA ILE A 57 -16.88 -7.49 15.06
C ILE A 57 -15.63 -8.34 14.90
N ALA A 58 -14.88 -8.16 13.78
CA ALA A 58 -13.64 -8.88 13.53
C ALA A 58 -12.59 -8.57 14.60
N TYR A 59 -12.38 -7.29 14.91
CA TYR A 59 -11.45 -6.86 15.97
C TYR A 59 -11.74 -7.58 17.28
N ARG A 60 -12.97 -7.47 17.80
CA ARG A 60 -13.38 -8.13 19.04
C ARG A 60 -13.24 -9.65 19.00
N THR A 61 -13.55 -10.25 17.86
CA THR A 61 -13.46 -11.70 17.69
C THR A 61 -12.01 -12.18 17.68
N ILE A 62 -11.12 -11.49 16.97
CA ILE A 62 -9.67 -11.81 16.93
C ILE A 62 -9.08 -11.65 18.34
N LYS A 63 -9.34 -10.52 19.01
CA LYS A 63 -8.83 -10.25 20.35
C LYS A 63 -9.33 -11.26 21.41
N LYS A 64 -10.47 -11.88 21.19
CA LYS A 64 -10.99 -12.97 22.04
C LYS A 64 -10.07 -14.20 22.01
N TYR A 65 -9.52 -14.54 20.84
CA TYR A 65 -8.65 -15.72 20.67
C TYR A 65 -7.18 -15.39 20.86
N ASP A 66 -6.79 -14.17 20.54
CA ASP A 66 -5.40 -13.68 20.70
C ASP A 66 -5.39 -12.20 21.06
N LYS A 67 -5.32 -11.93 22.36
CA LYS A 67 -5.25 -10.54 22.88
C LYS A 67 -3.98 -9.78 22.46
N HIS A 68 -2.93 -10.49 22.07
CA HIS A 68 -1.65 -9.92 21.62
C HIS A 68 -1.57 -9.71 20.11
N SER A 69 -2.55 -10.21 19.35
CA SER A 69 -2.65 -9.90 17.92
C SER A 69 -2.80 -8.41 17.67
N HIS A 70 -2.23 -7.95 16.58
CA HIS A 70 -2.44 -6.60 16.06
C HIS A 70 -3.46 -6.62 14.95
N VAL A 71 -4.55 -5.88 15.11
CA VAL A 71 -5.67 -5.86 14.16
C VAL A 71 -5.77 -4.48 13.53
N GLY A 72 -5.77 -4.43 12.21
CA GLY A 72 -5.90 -3.22 11.42
C GLY A 72 -6.71 -3.46 10.15
N SER A 73 -6.66 -2.51 9.28
CA SER A 73 -7.14 -2.53 7.91
C SER A 73 -6.19 -1.67 7.08
N ASN A 74 -6.29 -1.71 5.76
CA ASN A 74 -5.50 -0.88 4.87
C ASN A 74 -6.41 -0.06 3.95
N GLU A 75 -5.92 1.09 3.53
CA GLU A 75 -6.54 1.98 2.54
C GLU A 75 -5.50 2.48 1.54
N ALA A 76 -5.95 2.66 0.31
CA ALA A 76 -5.16 3.28 -0.72
C ALA A 76 -4.87 4.75 -0.40
N TYR A 77 -3.61 5.15 -0.55
CA TYR A 77 -3.26 6.57 -0.59
C TYR A 77 -3.63 7.13 -1.95
N LEU A 78 -4.80 7.75 -2.04
CA LEU A 78 -5.37 8.25 -3.28
C LEU A 78 -5.14 9.76 -3.44
N PRO A 79 -4.71 10.22 -4.63
CA PRO A 79 -4.61 11.65 -4.90
C PRO A 79 -5.94 12.37 -4.63
N PHE A 80 -5.87 13.54 -3.99
CA PHE A 80 -6.99 14.45 -3.67
C PHE A 80 -8.04 13.94 -2.68
N VAL A 81 -8.17 12.62 -2.46
CA VAL A 81 -9.31 12.08 -1.72
C VAL A 81 -8.97 11.40 -0.41
N THR A 82 -7.69 11.15 -0.12
CA THR A 82 -7.28 10.40 1.08
C THR A 82 -7.86 10.97 2.37
N SER A 83 -7.73 12.28 2.61
CA SER A 83 -8.28 12.92 3.82
C SER A 83 -9.81 12.80 3.92
N ILE A 84 -10.52 12.72 2.79
CA ILE A 84 -11.97 12.49 2.77
C ILE A 84 -12.25 11.01 3.00
N ALA A 85 -11.48 10.11 2.36
CA ALA A 85 -11.59 8.67 2.51
C ALA A 85 -11.46 8.23 3.98
N ASP A 86 -10.50 8.80 4.72
CA ASP A 86 -10.29 8.55 6.15
C ASP A 86 -11.57 8.74 6.98
N GLN A 87 -12.43 9.70 6.63
CA GLN A 87 -13.66 9.98 7.35
C GLN A 87 -14.72 8.89 7.16
N PHE A 88 -14.64 8.12 6.08
CA PHE A 88 -15.61 7.07 5.80
C PHE A 88 -15.27 5.74 6.47
N PHE A 89 -14.00 5.47 6.75
CA PHE A 89 -13.62 4.22 7.39
C PHE A 89 -12.72 4.42 8.61
N PHE A 90 -11.47 4.79 8.46
CA PHE A 90 -10.48 4.78 9.54
C PHE A 90 -10.89 5.61 10.76
N LYS A 91 -11.38 6.83 10.57
CA LYS A 91 -11.87 7.68 11.68
C LYS A 91 -13.09 7.09 12.39
N ARG A 92 -13.86 6.23 11.74
CA ARG A 92 -15.05 5.59 12.33
C ARG A 92 -14.72 4.34 13.15
N VAL A 93 -13.55 3.75 12.90
CA VAL A 93 -13.09 2.52 13.57
C VAL A 93 -11.76 2.72 14.30
N GLU A 94 -11.32 3.94 14.52
CA GLU A 94 -10.01 4.28 15.07
C GLU A 94 -9.70 3.60 16.41
N LYS A 95 -10.72 3.36 17.23
CA LYS A 95 -10.60 2.65 18.51
C LYS A 95 -10.34 1.16 18.34
N GLU A 96 -10.77 0.59 17.24
CA GLU A 96 -10.59 -0.80 16.87
C GLU A 96 -9.44 -1.00 15.85
N LEU A 97 -8.47 -0.09 15.82
CA LEU A 97 -7.25 -0.22 15.04
C LEU A 97 -6.04 -0.28 15.98
N ASP A 98 -5.24 -1.32 15.89
CA ASP A 98 -3.94 -1.37 16.55
C ASP A 98 -2.84 -0.76 15.68
N PHE A 99 -3.04 -0.75 14.36
CA PHE A 99 -2.19 -0.09 13.37
C PHE A 99 -3.03 0.39 12.17
N VAL A 100 -2.46 1.27 11.35
CA VAL A 100 -3.03 1.74 10.09
C VAL A 100 -2.24 1.13 8.94
N GLY A 101 -2.91 0.38 8.06
CA GLY A 101 -2.34 -0.15 6.84
C GLY A 101 -2.41 0.88 5.70
N ILE A 102 -1.36 0.94 4.91
CA ILE A 102 -1.22 1.87 3.78
C ILE A 102 -0.92 1.08 2.52
N ASP A 103 -1.68 1.36 1.45
CA ASP A 103 -1.38 0.89 0.10
C ASP A 103 -0.96 2.07 -0.74
N TYR A 104 0.27 2.00 -1.26
CA TYR A 104 0.86 3.08 -2.03
C TYR A 104 1.34 2.60 -3.40
N TYR A 105 0.79 3.17 -4.45
CA TYR A 105 1.19 2.87 -5.83
C TYR A 105 1.60 4.12 -6.60
N TYR A 106 0.93 5.25 -6.39
CA TYR A 106 1.23 6.50 -7.05
C TYR A 106 0.64 7.70 -6.29
N THR A 107 1.14 8.87 -6.64
CA THR A 107 0.53 10.15 -6.24
C THR A 107 0.50 11.10 -7.42
N VAL A 108 -0.12 12.26 -7.25
CA VAL A 108 -0.10 13.34 -8.23
C VAL A 108 0.59 14.54 -7.60
N ALA A 109 1.62 15.05 -8.25
CA ALA A 109 2.31 16.27 -7.85
C ALA A 109 2.06 17.39 -8.87
N LEU A 110 2.23 18.65 -8.45
CA LEU A 110 2.13 19.80 -9.36
C LEU A 110 3.08 19.71 -10.56
N SER A 111 4.25 19.07 -10.36
CA SER A 111 5.22 18.80 -11.40
C SER A 111 4.84 17.66 -12.35
N ASN A 112 3.77 16.92 -12.05
CA ASN A 112 3.33 15.76 -12.83
C ASN A 112 1.81 15.62 -12.86
N LEU A 113 1.13 16.64 -13.39
CA LEU A 113 -0.35 16.62 -13.54
C LEU A 113 -0.83 15.56 -14.54
N SER A 114 0.03 15.11 -15.46
CA SER A 114 -0.25 14.01 -16.39
C SER A 114 -0.54 12.68 -15.67
N ALA A 115 -0.05 12.50 -14.43
CA ALA A 115 -0.37 11.33 -13.62
C ALA A 115 -1.87 11.20 -13.30
N ILE A 116 -2.64 12.30 -13.32
CA ILE A 116 -4.11 12.24 -13.20
C ILE A 116 -4.71 11.40 -14.33
N TYR A 117 -4.20 11.59 -15.56
CA TYR A 117 -4.68 10.84 -16.71
C TYR A 117 -4.27 9.36 -16.66
N GLY A 118 -3.05 9.09 -16.19
CA GLY A 118 -2.58 7.72 -15.99
C GLY A 118 -3.41 6.95 -14.96
N ALA A 119 -3.77 7.61 -13.86
CA ALA A 119 -4.58 7.03 -12.80
C ALA A 119 -5.98 6.56 -13.23
N THR A 120 -6.53 7.17 -14.29
CA THR A 120 -7.87 6.84 -14.80
C THR A 120 -7.86 5.89 -16.00
N SER A 121 -6.71 5.60 -16.60
CA SER A 121 -6.64 4.87 -17.86
C SER A 121 -5.72 3.66 -17.90
N LYS A 122 -4.52 3.74 -17.38
CA LYS A 122 -3.55 2.63 -17.41
C LYS A 122 -2.43 2.83 -16.38
N PHE A 123 -2.35 1.94 -15.38
CA PHE A 123 -1.31 1.95 -14.36
C PHE A 123 0.12 1.85 -14.90
N ASP A 124 0.32 1.19 -16.04
CA ASP A 124 1.63 1.06 -16.68
C ASP A 124 2.19 2.37 -17.24
N LYS A 125 1.32 3.34 -17.47
CA LYS A 125 1.68 4.67 -17.98
C LYS A 125 1.92 5.72 -16.88
N ILE A 126 1.69 5.35 -15.62
CA ILE A 126 1.99 6.24 -14.50
C ILE A 126 3.50 6.27 -14.31
N ASP A 127 4.08 7.47 -14.33
CA ASP A 127 5.48 7.65 -13.99
C ASP A 127 5.76 7.17 -12.56
N PRO A 128 6.87 6.48 -12.31
CA PRO A 128 7.27 6.09 -10.97
C PRO A 128 7.40 7.31 -10.06
N GLN A 129 6.79 7.23 -8.88
CA GLN A 129 6.84 8.30 -7.87
C GLN A 129 7.08 7.68 -6.48
N PRO A 130 8.21 7.02 -6.26
CA PRO A 130 8.49 6.31 -5.01
C PRO A 130 8.54 7.25 -3.79
N GLU A 131 8.86 8.53 -3.97
CA GLU A 131 8.87 9.54 -2.90
C GLU A 131 7.50 9.79 -2.27
N GLY A 132 6.43 9.52 -2.99
CA GLY A 132 5.07 9.67 -2.46
C GLY A 132 4.77 8.75 -1.27
N ILE A 133 5.51 7.65 -1.13
CA ILE A 133 5.37 6.75 0.03
C ILE A 133 5.73 7.48 1.35
N TYR A 134 6.69 8.39 1.32
CA TYR A 134 7.02 9.24 2.47
C TYR A 134 5.83 10.08 2.90
N PHE A 135 5.17 10.72 1.94
CA PHE A 135 4.00 11.57 2.22
C PHE A 135 2.78 10.76 2.66
N ALA A 136 2.60 9.54 2.12
CA ALA A 136 1.57 8.62 2.60
C ALA A 136 1.80 8.25 4.08
N ILE A 137 3.02 7.89 4.44
CA ILE A 137 3.42 7.61 5.83
C ILE A 137 3.19 8.84 6.72
N GLN A 138 3.61 10.04 6.29
CA GLN A 138 3.41 11.29 7.00
C GLN A 138 1.92 11.57 7.24
N HIS A 139 1.09 11.42 6.19
CA HIS A 139 -0.35 11.63 6.25
C HIS A 139 -1.00 10.76 7.34
N PHE A 140 -0.85 9.44 7.23
CA PHE A 140 -1.51 8.51 8.15
C PHE A 140 -0.95 8.60 9.57
N SER A 141 0.35 8.82 9.73
CA SER A 141 0.95 9.05 11.07
C SER A 141 0.42 10.32 11.74
N THR A 142 0.15 11.37 10.95
CA THR A 142 -0.40 12.63 11.46
C THR A 142 -1.90 12.53 11.72
N ALA A 143 -2.64 11.88 10.83
CA ALA A 143 -4.09 11.71 10.95
C ALA A 143 -4.48 10.77 12.09
N PHE A 144 -3.61 9.79 12.45
CA PHE A 144 -3.85 8.78 13.48
C PHE A 144 -2.69 8.73 14.49
N PRO A 145 -2.52 9.77 15.31
CA PRO A 145 -1.40 9.87 16.25
C PRO A 145 -1.41 8.70 17.24
N GLY A 146 -0.21 8.16 17.50
CA GLY A 146 -0.04 7.01 18.39
C GLY A 146 -0.34 5.64 17.75
N LYS A 147 -0.79 5.59 16.50
CA LYS A 147 -0.93 4.33 15.75
C LYS A 147 0.33 4.08 14.92
N PRO A 148 0.92 2.86 15.00
CA PRO A 148 1.94 2.46 14.03
C PRO A 148 1.34 2.42 12.62
N VAL A 149 2.16 2.68 11.60
CA VAL A 149 1.78 2.56 10.21
C VAL A 149 2.49 1.35 9.57
N TYR A 150 1.77 0.61 8.75
CA TYR A 150 2.27 -0.55 8.06
C TYR A 150 2.05 -0.39 6.55
N MET A 151 3.13 -0.40 5.78
CA MET A 151 3.03 -0.42 4.33
C MET A 151 2.61 -1.83 3.90
N VAL A 152 1.30 -2.00 3.67
CA VAL A 152 0.69 -3.31 3.36
C VAL A 152 0.89 -3.67 1.91
N GLU A 153 0.75 -2.68 1.02
CA GLU A 153 0.95 -2.87 -0.41
C GLU A 153 1.74 -1.71 -1.01
N THR A 154 2.68 -2.03 -1.85
CA THR A 154 3.32 -1.10 -2.79
C THR A 154 4.01 -1.89 -3.89
N GLY A 155 3.93 -1.42 -5.11
CA GLY A 155 4.51 -2.11 -6.24
C GLY A 155 4.43 -1.28 -7.52
N ILE A 156 5.06 -1.78 -8.57
CA ILE A 156 5.02 -1.15 -9.88
C ILE A 156 4.72 -2.18 -10.96
N PRO A 157 3.75 -1.91 -11.85
CA PRO A 157 3.46 -2.79 -12.97
C PRO A 157 4.57 -2.70 -14.02
N SER A 158 4.88 -3.82 -14.70
CA SER A 158 5.83 -3.85 -15.80
C SER A 158 5.20 -4.16 -17.16
N TYR A 159 3.92 -4.42 -17.20
CA TYR A 159 3.07 -4.60 -18.38
C TYR A 159 3.73 -5.44 -19.51
N ASN A 160 3.45 -6.73 -19.56
CA ASN A 160 3.96 -7.67 -20.57
C ASN A 160 5.48 -7.64 -20.80
N GLY A 161 6.26 -7.23 -19.80
CA GLY A 161 7.72 -7.18 -19.88
C GLY A 161 8.34 -6.01 -19.17
N ASN A 162 9.30 -5.38 -19.81
CA ASN A 162 9.98 -4.21 -19.28
C ASN A 162 9.17 -2.94 -19.51
N ARG A 163 9.15 -2.06 -18.54
CA ARG A 163 8.55 -0.73 -18.70
C ARG A 163 9.29 0.07 -19.77
N PRO A 164 8.57 0.88 -20.59
CA PRO A 164 9.20 1.72 -21.63
C PRO A 164 10.20 2.73 -21.07
N ASP A 165 10.02 3.18 -19.81
CA ASP A 165 10.92 4.11 -19.12
C ASP A 165 12.19 3.42 -18.56
N GLY A 166 12.30 2.10 -18.69
CA GLY A 166 13.41 1.32 -18.16
C GLY A 166 13.44 1.18 -16.65
N PHE A 167 12.41 1.69 -15.93
CA PHE A 167 12.32 1.58 -14.49
C PHE A 167 11.90 0.17 -14.08
N THR A 168 12.67 -0.44 -13.19
CA THR A 168 12.52 -1.85 -12.82
C THR A 168 11.87 -2.03 -11.45
N LYS A 169 11.45 -3.26 -11.14
CA LYS A 169 10.96 -3.63 -9.79
C LYS A 169 12.04 -3.46 -8.71
N GLY A 170 13.30 -3.73 -9.07
CA GLY A 170 14.42 -3.48 -8.18
C GLY A 170 14.66 -2.00 -7.90
N ASP A 171 14.46 -1.14 -8.91
CA ASP A 171 14.52 0.32 -8.72
C ASP A 171 13.39 0.80 -7.80
N TRP A 172 12.15 0.33 -8.03
CA TRP A 172 11.02 0.64 -7.15
C TRP A 172 11.29 0.25 -5.69
N LEU A 173 11.78 -0.96 -5.47
CA LEU A 173 12.12 -1.46 -4.13
C LEU A 173 13.17 -0.58 -3.45
N ASN A 174 14.26 -0.27 -4.14
CA ASN A 174 15.32 0.57 -3.57
C ASN A 174 14.83 2.00 -3.29
N ASP A 175 14.12 2.61 -4.25
CA ASP A 175 13.63 3.99 -4.10
C ASP A 175 12.57 4.10 -3.00
N THR A 176 11.59 3.19 -2.95
CA THR A 176 10.54 3.23 -1.91
C THR A 176 11.11 2.92 -0.52
N VAL A 177 12.01 1.94 -0.41
CA VAL A 177 12.67 1.63 0.86
C VAL A 177 13.57 2.78 1.32
N PHE A 178 14.24 3.47 0.41
CA PHE A 178 14.96 4.70 0.73
C PHE A 178 14.06 5.72 1.43
N TRP A 179 12.86 5.96 0.90
CA TRP A 179 11.91 6.90 1.46
C TRP A 179 11.27 6.42 2.76
N VAL A 180 11.03 5.12 2.91
CA VAL A 180 10.61 4.52 4.19
C VAL A 180 11.68 4.72 5.25
N GLN A 181 12.95 4.45 4.93
CA GLN A 181 14.08 4.69 5.84
C GLN A 181 14.19 6.17 6.24
N ARG A 182 13.88 7.08 5.31
CA ARG A 182 13.85 8.51 5.57
C ARG A 182 12.71 8.84 6.55
N ALA A 183 11.52 8.32 6.31
CA ALA A 183 10.36 8.53 7.18
C ALA A 183 10.62 8.02 8.61
N VAL A 184 11.21 6.83 8.75
CA VAL A 184 11.60 6.29 10.08
C VAL A 184 12.65 7.17 10.76
N ALA A 185 13.63 7.69 10.00
CA ALA A 185 14.64 8.61 10.55
C ALA A 185 14.06 9.95 10.99
N ASP A 186 12.95 10.38 10.39
CA ASP A 186 12.20 11.58 10.77
C ASP A 186 11.19 11.31 11.93
N GLY A 187 11.16 10.08 12.45
CA GLY A 187 10.38 9.71 13.65
C GLY A 187 8.99 9.14 13.36
N TYR A 188 8.63 8.84 12.12
CA TYR A 188 7.36 8.21 11.82
C TYR A 188 7.37 6.72 12.23
N PRO A 189 6.27 6.22 12.84
CA PRO A 189 6.23 4.89 13.46
C PRO A 189 5.92 3.79 12.44
N VAL A 190 6.78 3.57 11.46
CA VAL A 190 6.62 2.51 10.46
C VAL A 190 7.04 1.17 11.06
N VAL A 191 6.17 0.16 10.99
CA VAL A 191 6.38 -1.17 11.58
C VAL A 191 6.52 -2.30 10.57
N GLY A 192 6.31 -2.03 9.28
CA GLY A 192 6.44 -3.06 8.25
C GLY A 192 6.33 -2.50 6.83
N TYR A 193 6.81 -3.32 5.90
CA TYR A 193 6.78 -3.04 4.47
C TYR A 193 6.61 -4.33 3.69
N ASN A 194 5.57 -4.40 2.87
CA ASN A 194 5.37 -5.47 1.90
C ASN A 194 5.43 -4.91 0.47
N TYR A 195 5.75 -5.78 -0.45
CA TYR A 195 5.70 -5.52 -1.88
C TYR A 195 4.50 -6.26 -2.50
N TRP A 196 3.73 -5.57 -3.33
CA TRP A 196 2.68 -6.15 -4.15
C TRP A 196 3.19 -6.39 -5.57
N SER A 197 3.36 -7.64 -6.03
CA SER A 197 3.08 -8.89 -5.35
C SER A 197 4.26 -9.85 -5.52
N ILE A 198 4.23 -10.99 -4.84
CA ILE A 198 5.32 -12.00 -5.00
C ILE A 198 5.30 -12.60 -6.41
N VAL A 199 4.12 -12.93 -6.93
CA VAL A 199 3.92 -13.54 -8.26
C VAL A 199 2.86 -12.73 -9.00
N ASP A 200 2.98 -12.63 -10.31
CA ASP A 200 1.93 -12.01 -11.14
C ASP A 200 0.57 -12.65 -10.85
N ASN A 201 -0.44 -11.84 -10.74
CA ASN A 201 -1.81 -12.21 -10.44
C ASN A 201 -2.79 -11.55 -11.42
N TYR A 202 -4.05 -11.94 -11.30
CA TYR A 202 -5.13 -11.31 -12.04
C TYR A 202 -5.43 -9.95 -11.43
N GLU A 203 -5.21 -8.88 -12.21
CA GLU A 203 -5.38 -7.49 -11.77
C GLU A 203 -6.41 -6.78 -12.65
N TRP A 204 -7.48 -6.27 -12.04
CA TRP A 204 -8.46 -5.43 -12.73
C TRP A 204 -8.94 -6.00 -14.07
N GLY A 205 -9.25 -7.28 -14.09
CA GLY A 205 -9.80 -7.96 -15.28
C GLY A 205 -8.76 -8.53 -16.24
N GLN A 206 -7.46 -8.51 -15.94
CA GLN A 206 -6.39 -8.96 -16.85
C GLN A 206 -5.16 -9.50 -16.10
N TYR A 207 -4.28 -10.21 -16.84
CA TYR A 207 -2.98 -10.66 -16.33
C TYR A 207 -1.80 -9.78 -16.78
N ASP A 208 -2.05 -8.72 -17.56
CA ASP A 208 -1.00 -7.97 -18.26
C ASP A 208 -0.25 -6.97 -17.36
N SER A 209 -0.82 -6.54 -16.26
CA SER A 209 -0.21 -5.52 -15.37
C SER A 209 1.12 -5.94 -14.76
N ARG A 210 1.28 -7.23 -14.47
CA ARG A 210 2.53 -7.86 -14.03
C ARG A 210 3.24 -7.12 -12.89
N PHE A 211 2.63 -7.14 -11.72
CA PHE A 211 3.20 -6.58 -10.50
C PHE A 211 4.23 -7.51 -9.84
N GLY A 212 4.19 -8.81 -10.15
CA GLY A 212 4.97 -9.83 -9.45
C GLY A 212 6.48 -9.58 -9.43
N LEU A 213 7.12 -9.89 -8.31
CA LEU A 213 8.57 -10.08 -8.24
C LEU A 213 9.01 -11.25 -9.13
N TYR A 214 8.12 -12.25 -9.27
CA TYR A 214 8.23 -13.33 -10.24
C TYR A 214 7.12 -13.18 -11.27
N THR A 215 7.50 -13.16 -12.54
CA THR A 215 6.51 -13.15 -13.62
C THR A 215 6.05 -14.57 -13.96
N VAL A 216 4.78 -14.68 -14.40
CA VAL A 216 4.15 -15.95 -14.83
C VAL A 216 3.34 -15.69 -16.09
N ASN A 217 3.50 -16.56 -17.09
CA ASN A 217 2.70 -16.52 -18.30
C ASN A 217 1.41 -17.33 -18.12
N ALA A 218 0.50 -16.84 -17.26
CA ALA A 218 -0.68 -17.58 -16.82
C ALA A 218 -1.59 -18.08 -17.95
N LEU A 219 -1.65 -17.36 -19.07
CA LEU A 219 -2.51 -17.71 -20.21
C LEU A 219 -1.84 -18.64 -21.24
N THR A 220 -0.51 -18.73 -21.24
CA THR A 220 0.25 -19.40 -22.31
C THR A 220 1.18 -20.51 -21.84
N ASP A 221 1.52 -20.55 -20.55
CA ASP A 221 2.38 -21.58 -19.97
C ASP A 221 1.58 -22.43 -18.96
N PRO A 222 1.18 -23.65 -19.33
CA PRO A 222 0.43 -24.55 -18.46
C PRO A 222 1.23 -25.01 -17.23
N THR A 223 2.57 -24.86 -17.24
CA THR A 223 3.41 -25.20 -16.09
C THR A 223 3.42 -24.12 -15.04
N LEU A 224 2.92 -22.92 -15.34
CA LEU A 224 2.90 -21.73 -14.48
C LEU A 224 4.29 -21.41 -13.91
N LYS A 225 5.32 -21.57 -14.74
CA LYS A 225 6.71 -21.34 -14.34
C LYS A 225 6.92 -19.93 -13.85
N ARG A 226 7.46 -19.80 -12.63
CA ARG A 226 7.81 -18.53 -12.03
C ARG A 226 9.17 -18.09 -12.51
N ILE A 227 9.23 -16.97 -13.21
CA ILE A 227 10.46 -16.40 -13.77
C ILE A 227 10.83 -15.19 -12.92
N PRO A 228 12.01 -15.18 -12.25
CA PRO A 228 12.39 -14.05 -11.41
C PRO A 228 12.67 -12.81 -12.26
N THR A 229 12.16 -11.65 -11.81
CA THR A 229 12.66 -10.34 -12.25
C THR A 229 13.93 -9.99 -11.47
N ASN A 230 14.42 -8.74 -11.54
CA ASN A 230 15.48 -8.28 -10.65
C ASN A 230 15.00 -8.01 -9.20
N GLY A 231 13.67 -7.97 -8.99
CA GLY A 231 13.05 -7.67 -7.71
C GLY A 231 13.44 -8.62 -6.57
N PRO A 232 13.36 -9.97 -6.72
CA PRO A 232 13.70 -10.90 -5.65
C PRO A 232 15.13 -10.75 -5.12
N ALA A 233 16.10 -10.52 -6.00
CA ALA A 233 17.49 -10.31 -5.61
C ALA A 233 17.66 -8.99 -4.83
N THR A 234 17.00 -7.93 -5.30
CA THR A 234 16.99 -6.63 -4.63
C THR A 234 16.33 -6.72 -3.26
N PHE A 235 15.15 -7.34 -3.18
CA PHE A 235 14.41 -7.48 -1.92
C PHE A 235 15.21 -8.28 -0.87
N ARG A 236 15.84 -9.38 -1.29
CA ARG A 236 16.74 -10.16 -0.43
C ARG A 236 17.90 -9.33 0.09
N LYS A 237 18.50 -8.48 -0.76
CA LYS A 237 19.60 -7.59 -0.34
C LYS A 237 19.12 -6.57 0.68
N ILE A 238 17.97 -5.93 0.43
CA ILE A 238 17.35 -4.96 1.34
C ILE A 238 17.08 -5.58 2.71
N THR A 239 16.47 -6.78 2.75
CA THR A 239 16.17 -7.47 4.02
C THR A 239 17.43 -7.89 4.76
N ALA A 240 18.49 -8.29 4.05
CA ALA A 240 19.76 -8.67 4.66
C ALA A 240 20.55 -7.48 5.23
N THR A 241 20.41 -6.29 4.65
CA THR A 241 21.16 -5.09 5.06
C THR A 241 20.34 -4.08 5.89
N GLY A 242 19.03 -4.31 6.04
CA GLY A 242 18.12 -3.39 6.71
C GLY A 242 17.85 -2.10 5.94
N GLY A 243 17.89 -2.16 4.60
CA GLY A 243 17.53 -1.01 3.76
C GLY A 243 18.22 -0.95 2.40
N ALA A 244 17.96 0.14 1.69
CA ALA A 244 18.66 0.46 0.46
C ALA A 244 20.14 0.73 0.72
N PRO A 245 21.05 0.44 -0.24
CA PRO A 245 22.49 0.67 -0.08
C PRO A 245 22.82 2.10 0.39
N ARG A 246 23.86 2.27 1.20
CA ARG A 246 24.22 3.60 1.76
C ARG A 246 24.53 4.63 0.68
N ASP A 247 25.17 4.21 -0.39
CA ASP A 247 25.58 5.01 -1.56
C ASP A 247 24.51 5.01 -2.67
N TYR A 248 23.33 4.45 -2.38
CA TYR A 248 22.25 4.39 -3.37
C TYR A 248 21.80 5.78 -3.79
N LYS A 249 21.77 6.00 -5.09
CA LYS A 249 21.21 7.20 -5.72
C LYS A 249 19.83 6.87 -6.28
N LEU A 250 18.85 7.69 -5.93
CA LEU A 250 17.47 7.54 -6.42
C LEU A 250 17.44 7.49 -7.95
N LYS A 251 16.66 6.56 -8.47
CA LYS A 251 16.46 6.39 -9.91
C LYS A 251 15.35 7.28 -10.43
N SER A 252 14.29 7.44 -9.66
CA SER A 252 13.18 8.32 -10.02
C SER A 252 13.56 9.78 -9.78
N PRO A 253 13.19 10.70 -10.70
CA PRO A 253 13.31 12.13 -10.45
C PRO A 253 12.46 12.53 -9.24
N LEU A 254 12.99 13.42 -8.42
CA LEU A 254 12.26 13.93 -7.25
C LEU A 254 11.07 14.80 -7.69
N ARG A 255 9.88 14.46 -7.18
CA ARG A 255 8.63 15.16 -7.46
C ARG A 255 7.94 15.48 -6.15
N PHE A 256 8.45 16.49 -5.47
CA PHE A 256 7.84 16.94 -4.23
C PHE A 256 6.51 17.66 -4.48
N CYS A 257 5.75 17.90 -3.44
CA CYS A 257 4.44 18.55 -3.46
C CYS A 257 3.31 17.66 -3.99
N PRO A 258 3.04 16.51 -3.37
CA PRO A 258 1.85 15.75 -3.72
C PRO A 258 0.60 16.59 -3.45
N LEU A 259 -0.31 16.63 -4.42
CA LEU A 259 -1.54 17.44 -4.31
C LEU A 259 -2.46 16.96 -3.19
N SER A 260 -2.35 15.68 -2.79
CA SER A 260 -3.06 15.11 -1.64
C SER A 260 -2.76 15.81 -0.32
N GLU A 261 -1.55 16.36 -0.16
CA GLU A 261 -1.09 17.02 1.07
C GLU A 261 -1.14 18.56 0.98
N GLY A 262 -1.62 19.10 -0.14
CA GLY A 262 -1.70 20.52 -0.37
C GLY A 262 -0.33 21.22 -0.39
N ILE A 263 -0.35 22.56 -0.30
CA ILE A 263 0.85 23.41 -0.40
C ILE A 263 1.85 23.17 0.73
N ARG A 264 1.43 22.63 1.87
CA ARG A 264 2.31 22.41 3.03
C ARG A 264 3.47 21.47 2.72
N SER A 265 3.24 20.45 1.91
CA SER A 265 4.29 19.49 1.51
C SER A 265 5.36 20.10 0.61
N CYS A 266 5.06 21.23 -0.03
CA CYS A 266 5.99 21.97 -0.87
C CYS A 266 6.97 22.83 -0.08
N VAL A 267 6.54 23.31 1.09
CA VAL A 267 7.32 24.29 1.90
C VAL A 267 8.45 23.60 2.65
N ASN A 268 8.24 22.35 3.09
CA ASN A 268 9.24 21.57 3.83
C ASN A 268 9.37 20.17 3.23
N PRO A 269 10.01 20.01 2.08
CA PRO A 269 10.25 18.71 1.48
C PRO A 269 11.18 17.87 2.38
N PRO A 270 11.03 16.54 2.39
CA PRO A 270 11.94 15.68 3.13
C PRO A 270 13.37 15.83 2.59
N LYS A 271 14.34 15.81 3.51
CA LYS A 271 15.76 15.96 3.14
C LYS A 271 16.26 14.68 2.46
N VAL A 272 16.77 14.80 1.25
CA VAL A 272 17.34 13.67 0.50
C VAL A 272 18.67 13.21 1.10
N ASP A 273 19.51 14.18 1.53
CA ASP A 273 20.87 13.93 2.03
C ASP A 273 20.92 13.63 3.55
N GLY A 274 19.79 13.53 4.20
CA GLY A 274 19.72 13.26 5.63
C GLY A 274 20.06 11.81 6.00
N PRO A 275 20.35 11.52 7.28
CA PRO A 275 20.60 10.17 7.75
C PRO A 275 19.35 9.30 7.50
N ARG A 276 19.57 8.03 7.15
CA ARG A 276 18.52 7.03 6.95
C ARG A 276 18.57 6.00 8.05
N ALA A 277 17.39 5.57 8.51
CA ALA A 277 17.29 4.51 9.50
C ALA A 277 17.69 3.15 8.90
N VAL A 278 18.20 2.25 9.74
CA VAL A 278 18.32 0.83 9.44
C VAL A 278 17.00 0.18 9.87
N LEU A 279 16.32 -0.47 8.93
CA LEU A 279 15.08 -1.18 9.21
C LEU A 279 15.39 -2.53 9.86
N LYS A 280 14.61 -2.90 10.86
CA LYS A 280 14.76 -4.16 11.62
C LYS A 280 13.66 -5.13 11.29
#